data_15f66a79130ebb0498f40076cd3ec82e
#
_entry.id   15f66a79130ebb0498f40076cd3ec82e
#
_cell.length_a   1.000
_cell.length_b   1.000
_cell.length_c   1.000
_cell.angle_alpha   90.00
_cell.angle_beta   90.00
_cell.angle_gamma   90.00
#
_symmetry.space_group_name_H-M   'P 1'
#
loop_
_entity.id
_entity.type
_entity.pdbx_description
1 polymer ?
#
loop_
_entity_poly.entity_id
_entity_poly.type
_entity_poly.pdbx_seq_one_letter_code
_entity_poly.pdbx_strand_id
1 'polypeptide(L)'
;MKFIISSSMKKRILTGITTTGIPHIGNFFGAIKPAIELSDSNDAESFLFLADLHAIIKQNDHSAIEDSVKNVALAWLSAGLNPDNTNFYRQSDIPEISELAWILGCVTSKGLINRSHAYKAAVDQNKANNLDDDKAITMGLFSYPVLMSADILIFNATHVPVGSDQIQHLEMTRDIAGRFNHIYKNDLFNLPEAITNDDAKTIPGLDGRKMSKSYNNVIPFLCSEKELQKGVMRIVTNSLEPGVKKDTKDCNLFTIYSSFASNDQIDALKKLYADGVGWGEAKKLVFNDLNAIIEPVRDRYFDLLQKPDYLNEVLDHGSSKVAPIAKELLEKVRDLVGIKKIS
;
A
#
# COMPACT_ATOMS: atom_id res chain seq x y z
N MET A 1 9.86 46.68 6.21
CA MET A 1 10.33 45.30 6.28
C MET A 1 9.19 44.45 6.85
N LYS A 2 8.29 43.95 5.98
CA LYS A 2 7.17 43.08 6.41
C LYS A 2 7.70 41.64 6.38
N PHE A 3 7.83 41.01 7.53
CA PHE A 3 8.01 39.58 7.60
C PHE A 3 6.77 38.91 7.01
N ILE A 4 6.92 38.34 5.82
CA ILE A 4 5.96 37.38 5.27
C ILE A 4 6.13 36.15 6.15
N ILE A 5 5.15 35.91 7.03
CA ILE A 5 5.00 34.65 7.72
C ILE A 5 4.73 33.63 6.60
N SER A 6 5.75 32.84 6.27
CA SER A 6 5.60 31.62 5.49
C SER A 6 4.63 30.74 6.28
N SER A 7 3.37 30.69 5.86
CA SER A 7 2.49 29.60 6.30
C SER A 7 3.18 28.32 5.90
N SER A 8 3.68 27.55 6.83
CA SER A 8 4.21 26.21 6.53
C SER A 8 3.10 25.47 5.80
N MET A 9 3.33 25.16 4.53
CA MET A 9 2.36 24.38 3.76
C MET A 9 2.10 23.08 4.53
N LYS A 10 0.83 22.77 4.77
CA LYS A 10 0.42 21.53 5.42
C LYS A 10 1.05 20.36 4.67
N LYS A 11 1.62 19.40 5.38
CA LYS A 11 2.18 18.20 4.74
C LYS A 11 1.09 17.50 3.94
N ARG A 12 1.42 17.01 2.75
CA ARG A 12 0.56 16.16 1.94
C ARG A 12 1.17 14.78 1.86
N ILE A 13 0.46 13.81 2.39
CA ILE A 13 0.89 12.41 2.42
C ILE A 13 0.05 11.63 1.44
N LEU A 14 0.70 10.97 0.48
CA LEU A 14 0.00 10.16 -0.52
C LEU A 14 0.37 8.69 -0.36
N THR A 15 -0.65 7.84 -0.26
CA THR A 15 -0.51 6.40 -0.16
C THR A 15 -1.27 5.70 -1.29
N GLY A 16 -0.56 5.01 -2.15
CA GLY A 16 -1.14 4.14 -3.17
C GLY A 16 -1.46 2.76 -2.61
N ILE A 17 -2.66 2.29 -2.84
CA ILE A 17 -3.15 1.01 -2.37
C ILE A 17 -3.28 0.06 -3.56
N THR A 18 -2.40 -0.94 -3.60
CA THR A 18 -2.46 -1.96 -4.67
C THR A 18 -3.74 -2.80 -4.55
N THR A 19 -4.53 -2.83 -5.61
CA THR A 19 -5.78 -3.59 -5.69
C THR A 19 -5.53 -5.01 -6.20
N THR A 20 -4.95 -5.88 -5.36
CA THR A 20 -4.63 -7.28 -5.72
C THR A 20 -5.27 -8.25 -4.75
N GLY A 21 -6.57 -8.51 -4.95
CA GLY A 21 -7.36 -9.45 -4.17
C GLY A 21 -7.53 -9.08 -2.70
N ILE A 22 -8.08 -9.99 -1.88
CA ILE A 22 -8.40 -9.73 -0.46
C ILE A 22 -7.12 -9.62 0.37
N PRO A 23 -6.91 -8.54 1.15
CA PRO A 23 -5.78 -8.42 2.05
C PRO A 23 -5.72 -9.51 3.13
N HIS A 24 -4.53 -9.79 3.65
CA HIS A 24 -4.28 -10.72 4.76
C HIS A 24 -3.72 -9.98 5.98
N ILE A 25 -3.55 -10.65 7.12
CA ILE A 25 -3.07 -10.01 8.37
C ILE A 25 -1.72 -9.31 8.18
N GLY A 26 -0.85 -9.82 7.31
CA GLY A 26 0.41 -9.16 6.98
C GLY A 26 0.22 -7.79 6.32
N ASN A 27 -0.80 -7.65 5.46
CA ASN A 27 -1.18 -6.34 4.89
C ASN A 27 -1.83 -5.46 5.96
N PHE A 28 -2.67 -6.04 6.83
CA PHE A 28 -3.37 -5.30 7.87
C PHE A 28 -2.39 -4.63 8.84
N PHE A 29 -1.50 -5.39 9.46
CA PHE A 29 -0.55 -4.85 10.43
C PHE A 29 0.64 -4.13 9.79
N GLY A 30 1.07 -4.55 8.59
CA GLY A 30 2.26 -4.00 7.94
C GLY A 30 2.01 -2.75 7.11
N ALA A 31 0.77 -2.50 6.67
CA ALA A 31 0.47 -1.37 5.78
C ALA A 31 -0.83 -0.64 6.14
N ILE A 32 -1.97 -1.36 6.28
CA ILE A 32 -3.29 -0.72 6.42
C ILE A 32 -3.37 0.06 7.73
N LYS A 33 -3.13 -0.61 8.86
CA LYS A 33 -3.22 0.01 10.19
C LYS A 33 -2.27 1.19 10.36
N PRO A 34 -0.96 1.08 10.04
CA PRO A 34 -0.05 2.23 10.12
C PRO A 34 -0.45 3.41 9.21
N ALA A 35 -0.98 3.14 8.02
CA ALA A 35 -1.42 4.21 7.11
C ALA A 35 -2.68 4.92 7.63
N ILE A 36 -3.61 4.19 8.27
CA ILE A 36 -4.79 4.77 8.92
C ILE A 36 -4.34 5.65 10.09
N GLU A 37 -3.47 5.15 10.97
CA GLU A 37 -2.93 5.92 12.10
C GLU A 37 -2.23 7.20 11.62
N LEU A 38 -1.50 7.14 10.51
CA LEU A 38 -0.87 8.30 9.90
C LEU A 38 -1.90 9.28 9.33
N SER A 39 -3.01 8.77 8.75
CA SER A 39 -4.07 9.60 8.17
C SER A 39 -4.91 10.35 9.20
N ASP A 40 -5.00 9.85 10.42
CA ASP A 40 -5.71 10.48 11.53
C ASP A 40 -4.92 11.65 12.17
N SER A 41 -3.69 11.84 11.75
CA SER A 41 -2.85 12.96 12.24
C SER A 41 -3.38 14.29 11.68
N ASN A 42 -3.65 15.26 12.55
CA ASN A 42 -4.13 16.60 12.18
C ASN A 42 -3.07 17.45 11.47
N ASP A 43 -1.81 17.01 11.44
CA ASP A 43 -0.68 17.76 10.91
C ASP A 43 -0.48 17.61 9.41
N ALA A 44 -1.23 16.70 8.78
CA ALA A 44 -1.11 16.38 7.36
C ALA A 44 -2.46 16.30 6.66
N GLU A 45 -2.47 16.54 5.36
CA GLU A 45 -3.56 16.23 4.44
C GLU A 45 -3.26 14.88 3.80
N SER A 46 -4.10 13.89 4.05
CA SER A 46 -3.87 12.52 3.60
C SER A 46 -4.68 12.16 2.36
N PHE A 47 -3.99 11.59 1.38
CA PHE A 47 -4.52 11.09 0.12
C PHE A 47 -4.26 9.58 0.06
N LEU A 48 -5.33 8.79 0.02
CA LEU A 48 -5.26 7.35 -0.13
C LEU A 48 -6.03 6.96 -1.39
N PHE A 49 -5.39 6.29 -2.31
CA PHE A 49 -6.05 5.90 -3.56
C PHE A 49 -5.94 4.40 -3.86
N LEU A 50 -7.01 3.88 -4.42
CA LEU A 50 -7.07 2.54 -4.96
C LEU A 50 -6.42 2.54 -6.35
N ALA A 51 -5.28 1.87 -6.50
CA ALA A 51 -4.45 1.90 -7.69
C ALA A 51 -4.97 0.94 -8.79
N ASP A 52 -6.17 1.18 -9.27
CA ASP A 52 -6.87 0.33 -10.25
C ASP A 52 -6.27 0.40 -11.66
N LEU A 53 -5.76 1.56 -12.09
CA LEU A 53 -5.01 1.65 -13.35
C LEU A 53 -3.70 0.85 -13.30
N HIS A 54 -3.02 0.83 -12.14
CA HIS A 54 -1.85 -0.03 -11.96
C HIS A 54 -2.20 -1.52 -11.95
N ALA A 55 -3.41 -1.89 -11.53
CA ALA A 55 -3.85 -3.29 -11.54
C ALA A 55 -3.91 -3.88 -12.96
N ILE A 56 -4.27 -3.09 -13.96
CA ILE A 56 -4.37 -3.49 -15.37
C ILE A 56 -3.04 -4.01 -15.91
N ILE A 57 -1.90 -3.59 -15.35
CA ILE A 57 -0.57 -4.03 -15.80
C ILE A 57 -0.41 -5.56 -15.69
N LYS A 58 -1.02 -6.17 -14.67
CA LYS A 58 -0.85 -7.59 -14.34
C LYS A 58 -2.12 -8.41 -14.47
N GLN A 59 -3.26 -7.76 -14.58
CA GLN A 59 -4.58 -8.42 -14.56
C GLN A 59 -5.42 -7.94 -15.74
N ASN A 60 -5.84 -8.90 -16.58
CA ASN A 60 -6.69 -8.64 -17.74
C ASN A 60 -8.14 -9.14 -17.54
N ASP A 61 -8.41 -9.77 -16.40
CA ASP A 61 -9.76 -10.22 -16.07
C ASP A 61 -10.54 -9.08 -15.42
N HIS A 62 -11.55 -8.61 -16.12
CA HIS A 62 -12.44 -7.53 -15.72
C HIS A 62 -13.07 -7.76 -14.33
N SER A 63 -13.66 -8.93 -14.10
CA SER A 63 -14.32 -9.23 -12.82
C SER A 63 -13.33 -9.29 -11.66
N ALA A 64 -12.12 -9.80 -11.89
CA ALA A 64 -11.07 -9.87 -10.87
C ALA A 64 -10.55 -8.48 -10.48
N ILE A 65 -10.52 -7.51 -11.40
CA ILE A 65 -10.15 -6.12 -11.08
C ILE A 65 -11.23 -5.47 -10.23
N GLU A 66 -12.49 -5.54 -10.66
CA GLU A 66 -13.64 -4.97 -9.95
C GLU A 66 -13.76 -5.51 -8.53
N ASP A 67 -13.73 -6.84 -8.38
CA ASP A 67 -13.77 -7.51 -7.08
C ASP A 67 -12.58 -7.11 -6.19
N SER A 68 -11.40 -6.97 -6.76
CA SER A 68 -10.22 -6.58 -6.01
C SER A 68 -10.32 -5.14 -5.49
N VAL A 69 -10.77 -4.20 -6.31
CA VAL A 69 -11.00 -2.80 -5.91
C VAL A 69 -11.99 -2.74 -4.77
N LYS A 70 -13.14 -3.42 -4.92
CA LYS A 70 -14.19 -3.50 -3.90
C LYS A 70 -13.67 -4.10 -2.58
N ASN A 71 -13.00 -5.25 -2.64
CA ASN A 71 -12.52 -5.94 -1.45
C ASN A 71 -11.44 -5.15 -0.72
N VAL A 72 -10.55 -4.48 -1.45
CA VAL A 72 -9.52 -3.64 -0.85
C VAL A 72 -10.13 -2.40 -0.21
N ALA A 73 -11.09 -1.74 -0.86
CA ALA A 73 -11.79 -0.59 -0.29
C ALA A 73 -12.54 -0.96 1.00
N LEU A 74 -13.28 -2.07 0.98
CA LEU A 74 -13.95 -2.61 2.16
C LEU A 74 -12.97 -2.92 3.29
N ALA A 75 -11.80 -3.48 2.97
CA ALA A 75 -10.78 -3.79 3.97
C ALA A 75 -10.30 -2.54 4.70
N TRP A 76 -10.03 -1.46 3.97
CA TRP A 76 -9.57 -0.20 4.55
C TRP A 76 -10.64 0.47 5.41
N LEU A 77 -11.86 0.57 4.92
CA LEU A 77 -12.99 1.12 5.69
C LEU A 77 -13.28 0.28 6.94
N SER A 78 -13.26 -1.03 6.82
CA SER A 78 -13.47 -1.95 7.97
C SER A 78 -12.36 -1.83 8.99
N ALA A 79 -11.13 -1.60 8.55
CA ALA A 79 -9.97 -1.38 9.42
C ALA A 79 -10.03 -0.06 10.20
N GLY A 80 -10.98 0.83 9.87
CA GLY A 80 -11.22 2.07 10.58
C GLY A 80 -10.80 3.33 9.83
N LEU A 81 -10.52 3.24 8.51
CA LEU A 81 -10.28 4.44 7.71
C LEU A 81 -11.48 5.38 7.81
N ASN A 82 -11.22 6.63 8.21
CA ASN A 82 -12.24 7.66 8.28
C ASN A 82 -12.25 8.49 6.98
N PRO A 83 -13.29 8.35 6.11
CA PRO A 83 -13.38 9.06 4.84
C PRO A 83 -13.65 10.56 5.00
N ASP A 84 -14.08 11.03 6.19
CA ASP A 84 -14.28 12.45 6.44
C ASP A 84 -12.94 13.19 6.60
N ASN A 85 -11.96 12.51 7.22
CA ASN A 85 -10.63 13.07 7.50
C ASN A 85 -9.60 12.76 6.40
N THR A 86 -9.90 11.78 5.52
CA THR A 86 -8.97 11.28 4.51
C THR A 86 -9.58 11.40 3.12
N ASN A 87 -8.80 11.84 2.16
CA ASN A 87 -9.19 11.82 0.76
C ASN A 87 -9.02 10.38 0.23
N PHE A 88 -10.11 9.60 0.23
CA PHE A 88 -10.10 8.20 -0.20
C PHE A 88 -10.85 8.04 -1.53
N TYR A 89 -10.14 7.63 -2.60
CA TYR A 89 -10.68 7.64 -3.96
C TYR A 89 -10.08 6.53 -4.84
N ARG A 90 -10.69 6.27 -6.00
CA ARG A 90 -10.11 5.41 -7.05
C ARG A 90 -9.22 6.25 -7.95
N GLN A 91 -8.08 5.71 -8.33
CA GLN A 91 -7.15 6.37 -9.27
C GLN A 91 -7.84 6.74 -10.59
N SER A 92 -8.66 5.83 -11.12
CA SER A 92 -9.38 6.02 -12.39
C SER A 92 -10.43 7.14 -12.36
N ASP A 93 -10.88 7.57 -11.17
CA ASP A 93 -11.82 8.68 -11.03
C ASP A 93 -11.16 10.05 -11.27
N ILE A 94 -9.83 10.10 -11.39
CA ILE A 94 -9.05 11.32 -11.60
C ILE A 94 -8.32 11.23 -12.96
N PRO A 95 -9.01 11.54 -14.07
CA PRO A 95 -8.43 11.41 -15.41
C PRO A 95 -7.21 12.30 -15.65
N GLU A 96 -7.07 13.39 -14.87
CA GLU A 96 -5.91 14.29 -14.88
C GLU A 96 -4.59 13.57 -14.64
N ILE A 97 -4.60 12.46 -13.88
CA ILE A 97 -3.43 11.61 -13.64
C ILE A 97 -2.88 11.04 -14.96
N SER A 98 -3.77 10.54 -15.81
CA SER A 98 -3.36 9.92 -17.09
C SER A 98 -2.78 10.96 -18.05
N GLU A 99 -3.34 12.17 -18.09
CA GLU A 99 -2.80 13.24 -18.90
C GLU A 99 -1.45 13.73 -18.36
N LEU A 100 -1.33 13.89 -17.04
CA LEU A 100 -0.05 14.24 -16.42
C LEU A 100 1.00 13.17 -16.69
N ALA A 101 0.64 11.88 -16.61
CA ALA A 101 1.56 10.78 -16.90
C ALA A 101 2.11 10.87 -18.33
N TRP A 102 1.26 11.20 -19.31
CA TRP A 102 1.71 11.45 -20.68
C TRP A 102 2.71 12.60 -20.77
N ILE A 103 2.38 13.75 -20.17
CA ILE A 103 3.25 14.94 -20.19
C ILE A 103 4.59 14.65 -19.50
N LEU A 104 4.58 13.99 -18.34
CA LEU A 104 5.80 13.56 -17.64
C LEU A 104 6.60 12.57 -18.47
N GLY A 105 5.92 11.67 -19.20
CA GLY A 105 6.57 10.72 -20.12
C GLY A 105 7.38 11.43 -21.21
N CYS A 106 6.92 12.60 -21.70
CA CYS A 106 7.61 13.38 -22.72
C CYS A 106 8.93 14.02 -22.21
N VAL A 107 9.07 14.21 -20.90
CA VAL A 107 10.32 14.74 -20.31
C VAL A 107 11.17 13.64 -19.65
N THR A 108 10.67 12.43 -19.50
CA THR A 108 11.35 11.31 -18.86
C THR A 108 12.26 10.58 -19.84
N SER A 109 13.55 10.42 -19.47
CA SER A 109 14.46 9.69 -20.32
C SER A 109 14.20 8.17 -20.29
N LYS A 110 14.25 7.51 -21.45
CA LYS A 110 14.17 6.03 -21.52
C LYS A 110 15.22 5.35 -20.63
N GLY A 111 16.41 5.92 -20.52
CA GLY A 111 17.49 5.40 -19.66
C GLY A 111 17.15 5.39 -18.18
N LEU A 112 16.31 6.33 -17.69
CA LEU A 112 15.81 6.30 -16.33
C LEU A 112 14.88 5.10 -16.13
N ILE A 113 13.92 4.91 -17.01
CA ILE A 113 12.93 3.84 -16.92
C ILE A 113 13.56 2.45 -17.11
N ASN A 114 14.55 2.30 -17.97
CA ASN A 114 15.32 1.06 -18.12
C ASN A 114 15.93 0.56 -16.80
N ARG A 115 16.09 1.42 -15.80
CA ARG A 115 16.64 1.06 -14.48
C ARG A 115 15.59 0.54 -13.51
N SER A 116 14.30 0.61 -13.86
CA SER A 116 13.20 0.13 -13.01
C SER A 116 13.39 -1.36 -12.66
N HIS A 117 13.22 -1.69 -11.39
CA HIS A 117 13.39 -3.07 -10.90
C HIS A 117 12.47 -4.06 -11.61
N ALA A 118 11.19 -3.71 -11.83
CA ALA A 118 10.24 -4.61 -12.47
C ALA A 118 10.59 -4.88 -13.94
N TYR A 119 11.03 -3.86 -14.69
CA TYR A 119 11.49 -4.04 -16.07
C TYR A 119 12.73 -4.92 -16.12
N LYS A 120 13.73 -4.63 -15.28
CA LYS A 120 14.96 -5.45 -15.21
C LYS A 120 14.65 -6.89 -14.85
N ALA A 121 13.81 -7.13 -13.84
CA ALA A 121 13.43 -8.47 -13.44
C ALA A 121 12.74 -9.25 -14.58
N ALA A 122 11.89 -8.59 -15.37
CA ALA A 122 11.25 -9.19 -16.53
C ALA A 122 12.26 -9.53 -17.64
N VAL A 123 13.20 -8.62 -17.94
CA VAL A 123 14.27 -8.85 -18.91
C VAL A 123 15.18 -10.00 -18.44
N ASP A 124 15.58 -10.01 -17.17
CA ASP A 124 16.42 -11.08 -16.63
C ASP A 124 15.73 -12.45 -16.67
N GLN A 125 14.42 -12.49 -16.41
CA GLN A 125 13.64 -13.71 -16.55
C GLN A 125 13.56 -14.18 -18.01
N ASN A 126 13.38 -13.26 -18.97
CA ASN A 126 13.39 -13.59 -20.38
C ASN A 126 14.74 -14.16 -20.82
N LYS A 127 15.86 -13.53 -20.41
CA LYS A 127 17.21 -14.03 -20.67
C LYS A 127 17.46 -15.42 -20.10
N ALA A 128 17.02 -15.65 -18.86
CA ALA A 128 17.13 -16.97 -18.21
C ALA A 128 16.38 -18.07 -18.96
N ASN A 129 15.30 -17.70 -19.68
CA ASN A 129 14.52 -18.61 -20.49
C ASN A 129 14.94 -18.63 -21.98
N ASN A 130 16.03 -17.97 -22.36
CA ASN A 130 16.51 -17.81 -23.74
C ASN A 130 15.47 -17.19 -24.68
N LEU A 131 14.70 -16.22 -24.17
CA LEU A 131 13.72 -15.43 -24.92
C LEU A 131 14.31 -14.07 -25.29
N ASP A 132 13.63 -13.38 -26.24
CA ASP A 132 13.93 -11.97 -26.52
C ASP A 132 13.78 -11.12 -25.25
N ASP A 133 14.67 -10.14 -25.04
CA ASP A 133 14.72 -9.31 -23.83
C ASP A 133 13.35 -8.68 -23.52
N ASP A 134 12.64 -8.19 -24.52
CA ASP A 134 11.35 -7.51 -24.39
C ASP A 134 10.13 -8.46 -24.59
N LYS A 135 10.33 -9.77 -24.62
CA LYS A 135 9.26 -10.74 -24.81
C LYS A 135 8.16 -10.56 -23.75
N ALA A 136 6.92 -10.31 -24.24
CA ALA A 136 5.74 -10.11 -23.40
C ALA A 136 5.84 -8.95 -22.37
N ILE A 137 6.81 -8.06 -22.52
CA ILE A 137 6.88 -6.83 -21.73
C ILE A 137 5.98 -5.78 -22.36
N THR A 138 4.91 -5.40 -21.66
CA THR A 138 3.98 -4.38 -22.13
C THR A 138 4.51 -2.97 -21.85
N MET A 139 4.02 -1.98 -22.62
CA MET A 139 4.32 -0.56 -22.33
C MET A 139 3.84 -0.17 -20.91
N GLY A 140 2.73 -0.74 -20.43
CA GLY A 140 2.27 -0.52 -19.07
C GLY A 140 3.30 -0.97 -18.03
N LEU A 141 3.88 -2.18 -18.18
CA LEU A 141 4.95 -2.66 -17.28
C LEU A 141 6.22 -1.82 -17.39
N PHE A 142 6.54 -1.33 -18.58
CA PHE A 142 7.71 -0.48 -18.79
C PHE A 142 7.53 0.91 -18.19
N SER A 143 6.37 1.57 -18.42
CA SER A 143 6.13 2.98 -18.11
C SER A 143 5.40 3.25 -16.80
N TYR A 144 4.96 2.23 -16.04
CA TYR A 144 4.23 2.47 -14.79
C TYR A 144 4.96 3.37 -13.77
N PRO A 145 6.30 3.47 -13.71
CA PRO A 145 6.94 4.42 -12.80
C PRO A 145 6.60 5.89 -13.14
N VAL A 146 6.28 6.18 -14.42
CA VAL A 146 5.82 7.51 -14.83
C VAL A 146 4.38 7.75 -14.36
N LEU A 147 3.51 6.73 -14.44
CA LEU A 147 2.15 6.80 -13.90
C LEU A 147 2.18 7.01 -12.37
N MET A 148 3.02 6.27 -11.65
CA MET A 148 3.21 6.46 -10.21
C MET A 148 3.73 7.88 -9.89
N SER A 149 4.62 8.42 -10.73
CA SER A 149 5.07 9.80 -10.56
C SER A 149 3.93 10.80 -10.76
N ALA A 150 3.01 10.53 -11.70
CA ALA A 150 1.84 11.36 -11.91
C ALA A 150 0.87 11.30 -10.72
N ASP A 151 0.65 10.11 -10.13
CA ASP A 151 -0.16 9.96 -8.91
C ASP A 151 0.33 10.86 -7.77
N ILE A 152 1.65 10.91 -7.58
CA ILE A 152 2.30 11.65 -6.50
C ILE A 152 2.30 13.16 -6.81
N LEU A 153 2.66 13.52 -8.04
CA LEU A 153 2.89 14.91 -8.42
C LEU A 153 1.60 15.68 -8.70
N ILE A 154 0.50 15.02 -9.10
CA ILE A 154 -0.77 15.69 -9.38
C ILE A 154 -1.35 16.39 -8.15
N PHE A 155 -1.07 15.90 -6.97
CA PHE A 155 -1.46 16.50 -5.68
C PHE A 155 -0.31 17.27 -5.03
N ASN A 156 0.84 17.32 -5.69
CA ASN A 156 2.06 17.92 -5.18
C ASN A 156 2.41 17.37 -3.79
N ALA A 157 2.30 16.04 -3.65
CA ALA A 157 2.54 15.36 -2.39
C ALA A 157 3.96 15.62 -1.89
N THR A 158 4.09 15.89 -0.59
CA THR A 158 5.39 16.17 0.05
C THR A 158 6.04 14.91 0.60
N HIS A 159 5.22 13.92 0.98
CA HIS A 159 5.68 12.69 1.60
C HIS A 159 4.91 11.48 1.06
N VAL A 160 5.62 10.37 0.92
CA VAL A 160 5.04 9.10 0.43
C VAL A 160 5.52 7.97 1.33
N PRO A 161 4.62 7.30 2.10
CA PRO A 161 4.96 6.10 2.82
C PRO A 161 5.29 4.97 1.84
N VAL A 162 6.51 4.45 1.91
CA VAL A 162 6.98 3.40 1.01
C VAL A 162 7.75 2.31 1.76
N GLY A 163 7.58 1.06 1.33
CA GLY A 163 8.48 -0.01 1.68
C GLY A 163 9.84 0.15 0.98
N SER A 164 10.86 -0.54 1.47
CA SER A 164 12.23 -0.47 0.92
C SER A 164 12.30 -0.83 -0.58
N ASP A 165 11.41 -1.69 -1.05
CA ASP A 165 11.31 -2.10 -2.47
C ASP A 165 10.73 -0.99 -3.38
N GLN A 166 10.06 0.02 -2.81
CA GLN A 166 9.45 1.13 -3.53
C GLN A 166 10.29 2.42 -3.51
N ILE A 167 11.36 2.48 -2.72
CA ILE A 167 12.23 3.67 -2.62
C ILE A 167 12.74 4.09 -4.01
N GLN A 168 13.14 3.13 -4.85
CA GLN A 168 13.61 3.42 -6.21
C GLN A 168 12.57 4.17 -7.05
N HIS A 169 11.30 3.83 -6.94
CA HIS A 169 10.25 4.52 -7.71
C HIS A 169 10.04 5.95 -7.22
N LEU A 170 10.21 6.19 -5.92
CA LEU A 170 10.14 7.54 -5.38
C LEU A 170 11.33 8.39 -5.83
N GLU A 171 12.55 7.82 -5.88
CA GLU A 171 13.71 8.51 -6.44
C GLU A 171 13.52 8.81 -7.95
N MET A 172 12.93 7.89 -8.71
CA MET A 172 12.55 8.16 -10.10
C MET A 172 11.55 9.32 -10.21
N THR A 173 10.57 9.38 -9.29
CA THR A 173 9.60 10.49 -9.23
C THR A 173 10.30 11.82 -8.97
N ARG A 174 11.28 11.86 -8.05
CA ARG A 174 12.10 13.04 -7.75
C ARG A 174 12.90 13.48 -8.98
N ASP A 175 13.54 12.52 -9.68
CA ASP A 175 14.27 12.78 -10.92
C ASP A 175 13.36 13.38 -12.01
N ILE A 176 12.16 12.83 -12.18
CA ILE A 176 11.16 13.30 -13.16
C ILE A 176 10.68 14.71 -12.81
N ALA A 177 10.32 14.95 -11.55
CA ALA A 177 9.88 16.25 -11.05
C ALA A 177 10.98 17.33 -11.22
N GLY A 178 12.20 17.01 -10.78
CA GLY A 178 13.35 17.92 -10.94
C GLY A 178 13.66 18.24 -12.39
N ARG A 179 13.57 17.22 -13.28
CA ARG A 179 13.77 17.42 -14.71
C ARG A 179 12.68 18.31 -15.34
N PHE A 180 11.42 18.10 -14.98
CA PHE A 180 10.31 18.95 -15.41
C PHE A 180 10.54 20.41 -14.98
N ASN A 181 10.79 20.62 -13.68
CA ASN A 181 11.05 21.94 -13.11
C ASN A 181 12.23 22.64 -13.82
N HIS A 182 13.30 21.90 -14.09
CA HIS A 182 14.47 22.44 -14.81
C HIS A 182 14.15 22.83 -16.27
N ILE A 183 13.46 22.00 -17.04
CA ILE A 183 13.13 22.25 -18.44
C ILE A 183 12.25 23.49 -18.58
N TYR A 184 11.20 23.58 -17.73
CA TYR A 184 10.23 24.68 -17.81
C TYR A 184 10.61 25.87 -16.92
N LYS A 185 11.77 25.84 -16.23
CA LYS A 185 12.30 26.91 -15.38
C LYS A 185 11.28 27.39 -14.35
N ASN A 186 10.58 26.44 -13.72
CA ASN A 186 9.52 26.67 -12.74
C ASN A 186 9.55 25.57 -11.67
N ASP A 187 9.53 25.96 -10.40
CA ASP A 187 9.52 25.02 -9.27
C ASP A 187 8.07 24.58 -8.95
N LEU A 188 7.35 24.09 -9.97
CA LEU A 188 5.95 23.66 -9.83
C LEU A 188 5.81 22.41 -8.95
N PHE A 189 6.65 21.42 -9.19
CA PHE A 189 6.57 20.14 -8.46
C PHE A 189 7.49 20.13 -7.25
N ASN A 190 6.93 19.72 -6.10
CA ASN A 190 7.73 19.35 -4.94
C ASN A 190 8.54 18.08 -5.25
N LEU A 191 9.68 17.93 -4.60
CA LEU A 191 10.44 16.69 -4.61
C LEU A 191 10.01 15.86 -3.38
N PRO A 192 9.18 14.83 -3.55
CA PRO A 192 8.59 14.11 -2.43
C PRO A 192 9.64 13.36 -1.61
N GLU A 193 9.41 13.23 -0.31
CA GLU A 193 10.25 12.51 0.63
C GLU A 193 9.63 11.16 1.01
N ALA A 194 10.47 10.14 1.20
CA ALA A 194 10.02 8.85 1.68
C ALA A 194 9.69 8.92 3.18
N ILE A 195 8.56 8.34 3.58
CA ILE A 195 8.34 7.91 4.95
C ILE A 195 8.62 6.42 4.98
N THR A 196 9.76 6.04 5.55
CA THR A 196 10.10 4.63 5.77
C THR A 196 9.74 4.26 7.19
N ASN A 197 9.07 3.13 7.36
CA ASN A 197 8.85 2.56 8.68
C ASN A 197 9.89 1.46 8.87
N ASP A 198 11.04 1.81 9.43
CA ASP A 198 12.13 0.87 9.70
C ASP A 198 11.72 -0.25 10.67
N ASP A 199 10.67 -0.02 11.46
CA ASP A 199 10.08 -0.99 12.38
C ASP A 199 9.02 -1.89 11.73
N ALA A 200 8.61 -1.63 10.49
CA ALA A 200 7.65 -2.47 9.76
C ALA A 200 8.26 -3.83 9.40
N LYS A 201 8.37 -4.70 10.40
CA LYS A 201 8.82 -6.06 10.19
C LYS A 201 7.89 -6.76 9.22
N THR A 202 8.44 -7.35 8.17
CA THR A 202 7.69 -8.23 7.29
C THR A 202 7.12 -9.39 8.11
N ILE A 203 5.80 -9.46 8.20
CA ILE A 203 5.13 -10.53 8.94
C ILE A 203 5.25 -11.82 8.14
N PRO A 204 5.81 -12.87 8.73
CA PRO A 204 5.96 -14.15 8.04
C PRO A 204 4.60 -14.82 7.84
N GLY A 205 4.49 -15.64 6.82
CA GLY A 205 3.36 -16.52 6.56
C GLY A 205 3.38 -17.78 7.46
N LEU A 206 2.45 -18.68 7.21
CA LEU A 206 2.29 -19.93 7.97
C LEU A 206 3.59 -20.76 8.05
N ASP A 207 4.45 -20.67 7.06
CA ASP A 207 5.68 -21.44 6.86
C ASP A 207 6.97 -20.68 7.17
N GLY A 208 6.88 -19.49 7.72
CA GLY A 208 8.03 -18.63 8.06
C GLY A 208 8.57 -17.78 6.91
N ARG A 209 8.18 -18.04 5.65
CA ARG A 209 8.51 -17.17 4.51
C ARG A 209 7.62 -15.93 4.51
N LYS A 210 7.95 -14.90 3.71
CA LYS A 210 7.09 -13.73 3.51
C LYS A 210 5.65 -14.19 3.24
N MET A 211 4.68 -13.63 3.97
CA MET A 211 3.27 -13.93 3.77
C MET A 211 2.82 -13.49 2.37
N SER A 212 2.33 -14.43 1.56
CA SER A 212 1.90 -14.18 0.19
C SER A 212 0.87 -15.21 -0.26
N LYS A 213 -0.13 -14.75 -1.02
CA LYS A 213 -1.14 -15.63 -1.64
C LYS A 213 -0.51 -16.66 -2.59
N SER A 214 0.53 -16.27 -3.33
CA SER A 214 1.23 -17.16 -4.25
C SER A 214 1.91 -18.35 -3.55
N TYR A 215 2.22 -18.21 -2.27
CA TYR A 215 2.78 -19.29 -1.44
C TYR A 215 1.72 -20.06 -0.64
N ASN A 216 0.44 -19.68 -0.77
CA ASN A 216 -0.66 -20.25 0.01
C ASN A 216 -0.36 -20.32 1.53
N ASN A 217 0.37 -19.32 2.05
CA ASN A 217 0.84 -19.24 3.42
C ASN A 217 0.23 -18.07 4.21
N VAL A 218 -0.89 -17.53 3.74
CA VAL A 218 -1.56 -16.35 4.33
C VAL A 218 -2.46 -16.74 5.50
N ILE A 219 -2.62 -15.82 6.46
CA ILE A 219 -3.67 -15.83 7.46
C ILE A 219 -4.66 -14.74 7.07
N PRO A 220 -5.92 -15.08 6.72
CA PRO A 220 -6.93 -14.10 6.36
C PRO A 220 -7.36 -13.29 7.59
N PHE A 221 -7.85 -12.07 7.41
CA PHE A 221 -8.43 -11.29 8.50
C PHE A 221 -9.90 -10.86 8.25
N LEU A 222 -10.29 -10.69 7.01
CA LEU A 222 -11.69 -10.43 6.62
C LEU A 222 -12.43 -11.78 6.39
N CYS A 223 -12.58 -12.55 7.45
CA CYS A 223 -13.14 -13.88 7.39
C CYS A 223 -13.87 -14.22 8.70
N SER A 224 -14.60 -15.32 8.74
CA SER A 224 -15.23 -15.80 9.96
C SER A 224 -14.19 -16.12 11.05
N GLU A 225 -14.60 -16.03 12.31
CA GLU A 225 -13.77 -16.41 13.46
C GLU A 225 -13.18 -17.82 13.31
N LYS A 226 -13.98 -18.77 12.85
CA LYS A 226 -13.58 -20.15 12.61
C LYS A 226 -12.47 -20.27 11.55
N GLU A 227 -12.53 -19.46 10.49
CA GLU A 227 -11.48 -19.43 9.45
C GLU A 227 -10.20 -18.79 9.97
N LEU A 228 -10.30 -17.72 10.76
CA LEU A 228 -9.17 -17.09 11.42
C LEU A 228 -8.48 -18.11 12.36
N GLN A 229 -9.27 -18.79 13.20
CA GLN A 229 -8.77 -19.83 14.09
C GLN A 229 -8.04 -20.93 13.32
N LYS A 230 -8.65 -21.44 12.24
CA LYS A 230 -8.04 -22.46 11.38
C LYS A 230 -6.72 -21.95 10.78
N GLY A 231 -6.66 -20.66 10.39
CA GLY A 231 -5.43 -20.02 9.91
C GLY A 231 -4.31 -20.07 10.96
N VAL A 232 -4.60 -19.60 12.17
CA VAL A 232 -3.62 -19.57 13.27
C VAL A 232 -3.16 -20.97 13.66
N MET A 233 -4.08 -21.93 13.75
CA MET A 233 -3.74 -23.32 14.11
C MET A 233 -2.82 -24.01 13.08
N ARG A 234 -2.78 -23.53 11.82
CA ARG A 234 -1.89 -24.03 10.76
C ARG A 234 -0.48 -23.46 10.78
N ILE A 235 -0.19 -22.45 11.62
CA ILE A 235 1.17 -21.91 11.73
C ILE A 235 2.14 -23.05 12.05
N VAL A 236 3.20 -23.17 11.25
CA VAL A 236 4.21 -24.21 11.42
C VAL A 236 5.00 -23.97 12.71
N THR A 237 5.13 -24.99 13.53
CA THR A 237 5.94 -25.03 14.76
C THR A 237 6.82 -26.28 14.73
N ASN A 238 7.84 -26.30 15.55
CA ASN A 238 8.65 -27.52 15.72
C ASN A 238 7.88 -28.64 16.49
N SER A 239 8.50 -29.80 16.67
CA SER A 239 7.91 -30.98 17.28
C SER A 239 8.22 -31.15 18.80
N LEU A 240 8.58 -30.03 19.50
CA LEU A 240 8.84 -30.07 20.93
C LEU A 240 7.55 -30.39 21.71
N GLU A 241 7.63 -31.42 22.55
CA GLU A 241 6.53 -31.87 23.40
C GLU A 241 6.14 -30.84 24.49
N PRO A 242 4.92 -30.90 25.04
CA PRO A 242 4.55 -30.17 26.24
C PRO A 242 5.51 -30.50 27.41
N GLY A 243 5.80 -29.47 28.23
CA GLY A 243 6.78 -29.58 29.33
C GLY A 243 8.22 -29.29 28.93
N VAL A 244 8.53 -29.27 27.62
CA VAL A 244 9.84 -28.87 27.12
C VAL A 244 9.88 -27.38 26.86
N LYS A 245 10.87 -26.65 27.39
CA LYS A 245 11.09 -25.25 27.18
C LYS A 245 11.19 -24.95 25.68
N LYS A 246 10.50 -23.90 25.24
CA LYS A 246 10.51 -23.43 23.86
C LYS A 246 11.35 -22.15 23.71
N ASP A 247 12.02 -22.03 22.58
CA ASP A 247 12.78 -20.81 22.23
C ASP A 247 11.91 -19.85 21.40
N THR A 248 12.11 -18.58 21.60
CA THR A 248 11.50 -17.51 20.77
C THR A 248 12.29 -17.28 19.49
N LYS A 249 13.56 -17.67 19.46
CA LYS A 249 14.43 -17.54 18.31
C LYS A 249 14.00 -18.50 17.22
N ASP A 250 13.90 -18.02 15.99
CA ASP A 250 13.45 -18.79 14.82
C ASP A 250 12.07 -19.46 14.99
N CYS A 251 11.25 -18.91 15.90
CA CYS A 251 9.89 -19.38 16.14
C CYS A 251 8.88 -18.54 15.37
N ASN A 252 8.32 -19.12 14.30
CA ASN A 252 7.38 -18.43 13.43
C ASN A 252 6.12 -17.92 14.17
N LEU A 253 5.56 -18.75 15.06
CA LEU A 253 4.41 -18.35 15.89
C LEU A 253 4.73 -17.13 16.75
N PHE A 254 5.91 -17.09 17.36
CA PHE A 254 6.36 -15.97 18.17
C PHE A 254 6.58 -14.70 17.34
N THR A 255 7.18 -14.84 16.16
CA THR A 255 7.42 -13.71 15.24
C THR A 255 6.11 -13.09 14.77
N ILE A 256 5.12 -13.92 14.37
CA ILE A 256 3.78 -13.44 13.99
C ILE A 256 3.13 -12.73 15.18
N TYR A 257 3.13 -13.33 16.36
CA TYR A 257 2.52 -12.76 17.55
C TYR A 257 3.14 -11.40 17.91
N SER A 258 4.47 -11.31 17.90
CA SER A 258 5.19 -10.09 18.23
C SER A 258 4.95 -8.93 17.26
N SER A 259 4.30 -9.17 16.11
CA SER A 259 3.96 -8.12 15.16
C SER A 259 2.69 -7.33 15.53
N PHE A 260 1.89 -7.83 16.47
CA PHE A 260 0.64 -7.17 16.86
C PHE A 260 0.40 -7.11 18.38
N ALA A 261 1.06 -7.98 19.16
CA ALA A 261 0.88 -8.05 20.60
C ALA A 261 1.59 -6.90 21.34
N SER A 262 1.06 -6.51 22.49
CA SER A 262 1.72 -5.56 23.40
C SER A 262 2.95 -6.19 24.05
N ASN A 263 3.84 -5.36 24.59
CA ASN A 263 5.03 -5.84 25.29
C ASN A 263 4.68 -6.80 26.47
N ASP A 264 3.63 -6.49 27.23
CA ASP A 264 3.17 -7.33 28.34
C ASP A 264 2.69 -8.70 27.84
N GLN A 265 1.97 -8.75 26.73
CA GLN A 265 1.51 -9.98 26.10
C GLN A 265 2.68 -10.80 25.54
N ILE A 266 3.66 -10.14 24.94
CA ILE A 266 4.89 -10.79 24.45
C ILE A 266 5.66 -11.42 25.62
N ASP A 267 5.80 -10.72 26.75
CA ASP A 267 6.52 -11.23 27.91
C ASP A 267 5.74 -12.37 28.61
N ALA A 268 4.41 -12.31 28.61
CA ALA A 268 3.58 -13.42 29.08
C ALA A 268 3.79 -14.68 28.21
N LEU A 269 3.83 -14.56 26.89
CA LEU A 269 4.09 -15.70 26.02
C LEU A 269 5.51 -16.25 26.19
N LYS A 270 6.52 -15.41 26.40
CA LYS A 270 7.90 -15.84 26.71
C LYS A 270 7.94 -16.69 27.98
N LYS A 271 7.18 -16.30 29.00
CA LYS A 271 7.05 -17.06 30.25
C LYS A 271 6.45 -18.42 30.02
N LEU A 272 5.35 -18.49 29.29
CA LEU A 272 4.71 -19.78 28.94
C LEU A 272 5.67 -20.67 28.12
N TYR A 273 6.48 -20.10 27.24
CA TYR A 273 7.50 -20.83 26.48
C TYR A 273 8.59 -21.40 27.42
N ALA A 274 9.03 -20.61 28.40
CA ALA A 274 10.00 -21.07 29.41
C ALA A 274 9.43 -22.23 30.29
N ASP A 275 8.13 -22.17 30.57
CA ASP A 275 7.42 -23.17 31.36
C ASP A 275 7.01 -24.43 30.56
N GLY A 276 7.30 -24.43 29.22
CA GLY A 276 7.07 -25.60 28.39
C GLY A 276 5.64 -25.78 27.88
N VAL A 277 4.88 -24.66 27.67
CA VAL A 277 3.51 -24.70 27.13
C VAL A 277 3.40 -25.58 25.89
N GLY A 278 2.29 -26.30 25.71
CA GLY A 278 2.01 -27.05 24.49
C GLY A 278 1.74 -26.13 23.29
N TRP A 279 2.17 -26.54 22.07
CA TRP A 279 1.96 -25.70 20.87
C TRP A 279 0.49 -25.43 20.59
N GLY A 280 -0.42 -26.34 20.84
CA GLY A 280 -1.86 -26.13 20.70
C GLY A 280 -2.39 -25.03 21.62
N GLU A 281 -1.92 -24.98 22.85
CA GLU A 281 -2.28 -23.99 23.86
C GLU A 281 -1.68 -22.61 23.50
N ALA A 282 -0.41 -22.59 23.11
CA ALA A 282 0.25 -21.38 22.65
C ALA A 282 -0.47 -20.76 21.42
N LYS A 283 -0.84 -21.58 20.42
CA LYS A 283 -1.61 -21.13 19.26
C LYS A 283 -3.01 -20.62 19.63
N LYS A 284 -3.66 -21.22 20.61
CA LYS A 284 -4.97 -20.80 21.10
C LYS A 284 -4.88 -19.41 21.76
N LEU A 285 -3.83 -19.17 22.56
CA LEU A 285 -3.57 -17.85 23.13
C LEU A 285 -3.38 -16.80 22.01
N VAL A 286 -2.49 -17.08 21.05
CA VAL A 286 -2.24 -16.19 19.90
C VAL A 286 -3.52 -15.92 19.11
N PHE A 287 -4.36 -16.95 18.91
CA PHE A 287 -5.65 -16.79 18.26
C PHE A 287 -6.58 -15.86 19.05
N ASN A 288 -6.71 -16.04 20.36
CA ASN A 288 -7.59 -15.24 21.19
C ASN A 288 -7.21 -13.76 21.13
N ASP A 289 -5.92 -13.45 21.27
CA ASP A 289 -5.44 -12.07 21.22
C ASP A 289 -5.56 -11.47 19.83
N LEU A 290 -5.28 -12.23 18.78
CA LEU A 290 -5.51 -11.79 17.40
C LEU A 290 -6.99 -11.56 17.12
N ASN A 291 -7.86 -12.48 17.55
CA ASN A 291 -9.29 -12.37 17.34
C ASN A 291 -9.88 -11.12 18.01
N ALA A 292 -9.42 -10.79 19.22
CA ALA A 292 -9.86 -9.57 19.91
C ALA A 292 -9.57 -8.28 19.10
N ILE A 293 -8.49 -8.27 18.32
CA ILE A 293 -8.15 -7.14 17.43
C ILE A 293 -9.00 -7.19 16.15
N ILE A 294 -9.21 -8.39 15.59
CA ILE A 294 -9.85 -8.58 14.28
C ILE A 294 -11.38 -8.54 14.36
N GLU A 295 -11.98 -8.96 15.49
CA GLU A 295 -13.43 -9.02 15.66
C GLU A 295 -14.15 -7.70 15.30
N PRO A 296 -13.76 -6.54 15.84
CA PRO A 296 -14.42 -5.28 15.49
C PRO A 296 -14.21 -4.88 14.02
N VAL A 297 -13.11 -5.30 13.39
CA VAL A 297 -12.84 -5.10 11.96
C VAL A 297 -13.75 -5.99 11.12
N ARG A 298 -13.89 -7.26 11.53
CA ARG A 298 -14.76 -8.26 10.91
C ARG A 298 -16.22 -7.83 10.94
N ASP A 299 -16.70 -7.35 12.08
CA ASP A 299 -18.09 -6.92 12.24
C ASP A 299 -18.40 -5.74 11.30
N ARG A 300 -17.52 -4.75 11.25
CA ARG A 300 -17.63 -3.64 10.28
C ARG A 300 -17.59 -4.13 8.83
N TYR A 301 -16.74 -5.10 8.51
CA TYR A 301 -16.65 -5.66 7.17
C TYR A 301 -17.95 -6.31 6.73
N PHE A 302 -18.56 -7.14 7.58
CA PHE A 302 -19.82 -7.78 7.25
C PHE A 302 -21.00 -6.79 7.20
N ASP A 303 -20.98 -5.74 8.01
CA ASP A 303 -21.95 -4.65 7.92
C ASP A 303 -21.83 -3.87 6.59
N LEU A 304 -20.59 -3.52 6.20
CA LEU A 304 -20.34 -2.81 4.95
C LEU A 304 -20.66 -3.63 3.69
N LEU A 305 -20.50 -4.95 3.75
CA LEU A 305 -20.91 -5.84 2.65
C LEU A 305 -22.42 -5.75 2.35
N GLN A 306 -23.24 -5.41 3.34
CA GLN A 306 -24.68 -5.23 3.17
C GLN A 306 -25.06 -3.83 2.64
N LYS A 307 -24.09 -2.93 2.47
CA LYS A 307 -24.27 -1.53 2.09
C LYS A 307 -23.44 -1.17 0.85
N PRO A 308 -23.69 -1.81 -0.32
CA PRO A 308 -22.86 -1.60 -1.51
C PRO A 308 -22.87 -0.14 -1.99
N ASP A 309 -24.00 0.57 -1.85
CA ASP A 309 -24.12 1.98 -2.27
C ASP A 309 -23.22 2.90 -1.43
N TYR A 310 -23.09 2.63 -0.13
CA TYR A 310 -22.23 3.41 0.75
C TYR A 310 -20.75 3.40 0.30
N LEU A 311 -20.27 2.27 -0.22
CA LEU A 311 -18.90 2.20 -0.73
C LEU A 311 -18.68 3.16 -1.90
N ASN A 312 -19.63 3.18 -2.85
CA ASN A 312 -19.59 4.10 -3.97
C ASN A 312 -19.69 5.56 -3.51
N GLU A 313 -20.61 5.87 -2.58
CA GLU A 313 -20.74 7.21 -2.01
C GLU A 313 -19.42 7.70 -1.38
N VAL A 314 -18.72 6.85 -0.64
CA VAL A 314 -17.43 7.18 -0.02
C VAL A 314 -16.37 7.49 -1.09
N LEU A 315 -16.26 6.65 -2.11
CA LEU A 315 -15.25 6.83 -3.17
C LEU A 315 -15.57 8.05 -4.05
N ASP A 316 -16.84 8.26 -4.40
CA ASP A 316 -17.29 9.42 -5.17
C ASP A 316 -17.12 10.73 -4.37
N HIS A 317 -17.35 10.69 -3.06
CA HIS A 317 -17.07 11.83 -2.19
C HIS A 317 -15.57 12.14 -2.13
N GLY A 318 -14.73 11.11 -1.97
CA GLY A 318 -13.28 11.26 -2.00
C GLY A 318 -12.77 11.86 -3.30
N SER A 319 -13.20 11.31 -4.45
CA SER A 319 -12.81 11.83 -5.76
C SER A 319 -13.29 13.27 -5.99
N SER A 320 -14.50 13.63 -5.55
CA SER A 320 -15.03 14.99 -5.65
C SER A 320 -14.20 16.02 -4.88
N LYS A 321 -13.58 15.62 -3.75
CA LYS A 321 -12.66 16.47 -2.97
C LYS A 321 -11.34 16.71 -3.69
N VAL A 322 -10.78 15.70 -4.35
CA VAL A 322 -9.43 15.78 -4.92
C VAL A 322 -9.41 16.21 -6.38
N ALA A 323 -10.48 15.99 -7.15
CA ALA A 323 -10.55 16.37 -8.56
C ALA A 323 -10.27 17.88 -8.82
N PRO A 324 -10.80 18.84 -8.03
CA PRO A 324 -10.45 20.25 -8.21
C PRO A 324 -8.96 20.53 -8.01
N ILE A 325 -8.31 19.85 -7.07
CA ILE A 325 -6.86 19.99 -6.78
C ILE A 325 -6.05 19.49 -7.99
N ALA A 326 -6.41 18.31 -8.50
CA ALA A 326 -5.76 17.70 -9.65
C ALA A 326 -5.93 18.59 -10.90
N LYS A 327 -7.13 19.09 -11.14
CA LYS A 327 -7.44 19.96 -12.26
C LYS A 327 -6.65 21.26 -12.21
N GLU A 328 -6.60 21.92 -11.05
CA GLU A 328 -5.84 23.17 -10.86
C GLU A 328 -4.34 22.95 -11.17
N LEU A 329 -3.76 21.86 -10.69
CA LEU A 329 -2.36 21.57 -10.96
C LEU A 329 -2.12 21.26 -12.44
N LEU A 330 -2.99 20.44 -13.05
CA LEU A 330 -2.85 20.11 -14.47
C LEU A 330 -2.99 21.35 -15.37
N GLU A 331 -3.84 22.31 -15.05
CA GLU A 331 -3.94 23.57 -15.77
C GLU A 331 -2.62 24.36 -15.72
N LYS A 332 -1.96 24.42 -14.56
CA LYS A 332 -0.63 25.03 -14.42
C LYS A 332 0.42 24.29 -15.27
N VAL A 333 0.36 22.96 -15.29
CA VAL A 333 1.24 22.14 -16.15
C VAL A 333 1.00 22.46 -17.63
N ARG A 334 -0.26 22.48 -18.07
CA ARG A 334 -0.65 22.81 -19.46
C ARG A 334 -0.15 24.18 -19.89
N ASP A 335 -0.25 25.17 -19.00
CA ASP A 335 0.27 26.52 -19.27
C ASP A 335 1.79 26.51 -19.47
N LEU A 336 2.53 25.79 -18.63
CA LEU A 336 3.98 25.70 -18.73
C LEU A 336 4.45 24.96 -19.99
N VAL A 337 3.77 23.88 -20.38
CA VAL A 337 4.14 23.12 -21.58
C VAL A 337 3.57 23.72 -22.88
N GLY A 338 2.77 24.79 -22.79
CA GLY A 338 2.21 25.48 -23.94
C GLY A 338 0.93 24.85 -24.52
N ILE A 339 0.28 23.93 -23.80
CA ILE A 339 -1.00 23.31 -24.20
C ILE A 339 -2.16 24.08 -23.56
N LYS A 340 -2.55 25.17 -24.20
CA LYS A 340 -3.67 26.01 -23.72
C LYS A 340 -4.63 26.36 -24.85
N LYS A 341 -5.83 26.79 -24.46
CA LYS A 341 -6.80 27.27 -25.44
C LYS A 341 -6.20 28.44 -26.22
N ILE A 342 -6.38 28.42 -27.55
CA ILE A 342 -6.02 29.53 -28.42
C ILE A 342 -7.05 30.62 -28.17
N SER A 343 -6.58 31.80 -27.75
CA SER A 343 -7.39 33.01 -27.54
C SER A 343 -7.62 33.73 -28.86
#